data_5522652149327ed7a1e1ed35bb4827f2
#
_entry.id   5522652149327ed7a1e1ed35bb4827f2
#
_cell.length_a   1.000
_cell.length_b   1.000
_cell.length_c   1.000
_cell.angle_alpha   90.00
_cell.angle_beta   90.00
_cell.angle_gamma   90.00
#
_symmetry.space_group_name_H-M   'P 1'
#
loop_
_entity.id
_entity.type
_entity.pdbx_description
1 polymer ?
#
loop_
_entity_poly.entity_id
_entity_poly.type
_entity_poly.pdbx_seq_one_letter_code
_entity_poly.pdbx_strand_id
1 'polypeptide(L)'
;NKIIAGLGVTTLIVAGTVSADTLTDVKEKGYLQCGVGQGLPGFSSPDESGHWQGIDVDVCRAVAAATLGDANKVKYTPLSAKERFTALQSGEIDILSRNTTETFPRDTALGLDFAGINYYDGQGFMVRKGLGISSAKELSGAAVCTNAGTTTEMNAADYFRSNGMDYKIVAFEKMDEVVVAYDAGRCDVFTTDRSGLAAQRSKLK
;
A
#
# COMPACT_ATOMS: atom_id res chain seq x y z
N ASN A 1 57.33 44.78 -24.36
CA ASN A 1 56.51 43.54 -24.26
C ASN A 1 55.36 43.78 -23.29
N LYS A 2 54.17 43.99 -23.82
CA LYS A 2 52.93 44.08 -23.01
C LYS A 2 52.20 42.77 -23.09
N ILE A 3 52.06 42.07 -21.94
CA ILE A 3 51.30 40.83 -21.78
C ILE A 3 49.86 41.23 -21.41
N ILE A 4 48.90 40.96 -22.29
CA ILE A 4 47.49 41.15 -22.03
C ILE A 4 46.97 39.81 -21.44
N ALA A 5 46.67 39.82 -20.15
CA ALA A 5 46.01 38.69 -19.50
C ALA A 5 44.48 38.77 -19.76
N GLY A 6 43.98 37.86 -20.57
CA GLY A 6 42.54 37.70 -20.80
C GLY A 6 41.87 37.03 -19.63
N LEU A 7 40.98 37.74 -18.94
CA LEU A 7 40.08 37.15 -17.93
C LEU A 7 38.94 36.36 -18.65
N GLY A 8 39.03 35.06 -18.62
CA GLY A 8 37.91 34.18 -19.05
C GLY A 8 36.82 34.18 -18.00
N VAL A 9 35.67 34.77 -18.30
CA VAL A 9 34.46 34.65 -17.47
C VAL A 9 33.80 33.32 -17.77
N THR A 10 33.97 32.34 -16.86
CA THR A 10 33.26 31.05 -16.92
C THR A 10 31.87 31.25 -16.34
N THR A 11 30.86 31.34 -17.20
CA THR A 11 29.46 31.40 -16.78
C THR A 11 29.04 29.98 -16.33
N LEU A 12 28.91 29.78 -15.01
CA LEU A 12 28.27 28.59 -14.47
C LEU A 12 26.77 28.65 -14.77
N ILE A 13 26.30 27.84 -15.71
CA ILE A 13 24.87 27.57 -15.90
C ILE A 13 24.44 26.62 -14.76
N VAL A 14 23.81 27.18 -13.72
CA VAL A 14 23.10 26.41 -12.73
C VAL A 14 21.82 25.89 -13.41
N ALA A 15 21.85 24.67 -13.91
CA ALA A 15 20.62 23.96 -14.31
C ALA A 15 19.81 23.72 -13.03
N GLY A 16 18.87 24.60 -12.74
CA GLY A 16 17.86 24.38 -11.73
C GLY A 16 17.08 23.13 -12.14
N THR A 17 17.08 22.11 -11.28
CA THR A 17 16.14 20.98 -11.42
C THR A 17 14.76 21.56 -11.21
N VAL A 18 14.02 21.78 -12.31
CA VAL A 18 12.59 22.01 -12.27
C VAL A 18 12.02 20.67 -11.78
N SER A 19 11.65 20.59 -10.51
CA SER A 19 10.79 19.52 -10.03
C SER A 19 9.45 19.76 -10.73
N ALA A 20 9.15 18.95 -11.73
CA ALA A 20 7.86 18.98 -12.37
C ALA A 20 6.80 18.65 -11.31
N ASP A 21 5.75 19.49 -11.23
CA ASP A 21 4.60 19.20 -10.36
C ASP A 21 3.86 18.00 -10.93
N THR A 22 3.58 16.97 -10.11
CA THR A 22 2.91 15.75 -10.51
C THR A 22 1.62 16.01 -11.29
N LEU A 23 0.87 17.07 -10.96
CA LEU A 23 -0.34 17.45 -11.67
C LEU A 23 -0.04 17.91 -13.11
N THR A 24 1.04 18.63 -13.31
CA THR A 24 1.51 19.05 -14.64
C THR A 24 1.88 17.84 -15.47
N ASP A 25 2.65 16.90 -14.92
CA ASP A 25 3.03 15.65 -15.60
C ASP A 25 1.82 14.81 -15.98
N VAL A 26 0.84 14.67 -15.08
CA VAL A 26 -0.44 13.97 -15.34
C VAL A 26 -1.20 14.61 -16.50
N LYS A 27 -1.28 15.95 -16.54
CA LYS A 27 -1.94 16.68 -17.64
C LYS A 27 -1.21 16.53 -18.97
N GLU A 28 0.11 16.58 -18.96
CA GLU A 28 0.93 16.45 -20.17
C GLU A 28 0.86 15.02 -20.76
N LYS A 29 0.98 13.99 -19.93
CA LYS A 29 0.86 12.59 -20.38
C LYS A 29 -0.58 12.14 -20.68
N GLY A 30 -1.59 12.90 -20.19
CA GLY A 30 -3.00 12.71 -20.50
C GLY A 30 -3.68 11.53 -19.82
N TYR A 31 -3.05 10.93 -18.79
CA TYR A 31 -3.63 9.88 -17.94
C TYR A 31 -3.03 9.91 -16.53
N LEU A 32 -3.78 9.37 -15.56
CA LEU A 32 -3.34 9.18 -14.17
C LEU A 32 -2.77 7.76 -14.00
N GLN A 33 -1.54 7.64 -13.52
CA GLN A 33 -0.96 6.36 -13.13
C GLN A 33 -1.28 6.10 -11.66
N CYS A 34 -2.16 5.14 -11.38
CA CYS A 34 -2.66 4.85 -10.06
C CYS A 34 -2.15 3.51 -9.53
N GLY A 35 -1.45 3.52 -8.40
CA GLY A 35 -1.08 2.33 -7.65
C GLY A 35 -2.26 1.79 -6.85
N VAL A 36 -2.58 0.50 -7.02
CA VAL A 36 -3.69 -0.20 -6.36
C VAL A 36 -3.23 -1.50 -5.72
N GLY A 37 -4.10 -2.16 -4.95
CA GLY A 37 -3.82 -3.49 -4.40
C GLY A 37 -3.79 -4.57 -5.48
N GLN A 38 -3.26 -5.75 -5.12
CA GLN A 38 -3.10 -6.88 -6.05
C GLN A 38 -4.34 -7.81 -6.15
N GLY A 39 -5.51 -7.35 -5.70
CA GLY A 39 -6.74 -8.15 -5.78
C GLY A 39 -7.47 -8.29 -4.44
N LEU A 40 -7.80 -7.18 -3.78
CA LEU A 40 -8.62 -7.15 -2.58
C LEU A 40 -10.08 -6.84 -2.98
N PRO A 41 -11.01 -7.81 -2.90
CA PRO A 41 -12.41 -7.60 -3.24
C PRO A 41 -13.04 -6.44 -2.48
N GLY A 42 -13.80 -5.59 -3.18
CA GLY A 42 -14.43 -4.38 -2.66
C GLY A 42 -13.51 -3.15 -2.60
N PHE A 43 -12.18 -3.33 -2.63
CA PHE A 43 -11.19 -2.25 -2.61
C PHE A 43 -10.54 -2.04 -3.97
N SER A 44 -9.74 -2.99 -4.43
CA SER A 44 -9.17 -2.99 -5.77
C SER A 44 -8.98 -4.43 -6.24
N SER A 45 -9.79 -4.85 -7.19
CA SER A 45 -9.68 -6.16 -7.82
C SER A 45 -10.19 -6.10 -9.27
N PRO A 46 -9.58 -6.86 -10.19
CA PRO A 46 -10.16 -7.01 -11.52
C PRO A 46 -11.41 -7.89 -11.45
N ASP A 47 -12.39 -7.60 -12.29
CA ASP A 47 -13.50 -8.51 -12.59
C ASP A 47 -13.07 -9.62 -13.55
N GLU A 48 -14.01 -10.49 -13.94
CA GLU A 48 -13.78 -11.59 -14.89
C GLU A 48 -13.35 -11.11 -16.29
N SER A 49 -13.64 -9.87 -16.65
CA SER A 49 -13.24 -9.23 -17.90
C SER A 49 -11.92 -8.47 -17.78
N GLY A 50 -11.31 -8.45 -16.60
CA GLY A 50 -10.08 -7.73 -16.32
C GLY A 50 -10.26 -6.24 -16.00
N HIS A 51 -11.50 -5.75 -15.88
CA HIS A 51 -11.75 -4.36 -15.47
C HIS A 51 -11.58 -4.19 -13.96
N TRP A 52 -10.83 -3.18 -13.58
CA TRP A 52 -10.61 -2.85 -12.17
C TRP A 52 -11.85 -2.22 -11.54
N GLN A 53 -12.17 -2.64 -10.31
CA GLN A 53 -13.33 -2.18 -9.53
C GLN A 53 -13.03 -2.13 -8.03
N GLY A 54 -13.81 -1.32 -7.32
CA GLY A 54 -13.76 -1.14 -5.87
C GLY A 54 -13.41 0.29 -5.46
N ILE A 55 -13.52 0.57 -4.16
CA ILE A 55 -13.39 1.93 -3.63
C ILE A 55 -12.04 2.59 -3.96
N ASP A 56 -10.95 1.85 -3.94
CA ASP A 56 -9.62 2.37 -4.29
C ASP A 56 -9.56 2.79 -5.76
N VAL A 57 -10.18 1.99 -6.63
CA VAL A 57 -10.29 2.26 -8.08
C VAL A 57 -11.16 3.48 -8.35
N ASP A 58 -12.28 3.61 -7.64
CA ASP A 58 -13.21 4.74 -7.79
C ASP A 58 -12.57 6.06 -7.35
N VAL A 59 -11.71 6.05 -6.31
CA VAL A 59 -10.90 7.22 -5.94
C VAL A 59 -9.98 7.63 -7.09
N CYS A 60 -9.27 6.71 -7.72
CA CYS A 60 -8.40 7.02 -8.87
C CYS A 60 -9.22 7.59 -10.04
N ARG A 61 -10.40 7.03 -10.32
CA ARG A 61 -11.30 7.53 -11.37
C ARG A 61 -11.82 8.94 -11.06
N ALA A 62 -12.14 9.22 -9.78
CA ALA A 62 -12.55 10.54 -9.36
C ALA A 62 -11.44 11.58 -9.53
N VAL A 63 -10.20 11.22 -9.17
CA VAL A 63 -9.02 12.09 -9.38
C VAL A 63 -8.80 12.34 -10.89
N ALA A 64 -8.87 11.31 -11.73
CA ALA A 64 -8.73 11.46 -13.17
C ALA A 64 -9.85 12.35 -13.77
N ALA A 65 -11.09 12.17 -13.33
CA ALA A 65 -12.19 13.03 -13.74
C ALA A 65 -11.96 14.51 -13.38
N ALA A 66 -11.46 14.75 -12.15
CA ALA A 66 -11.19 16.10 -11.66
C ALA A 66 -10.00 16.76 -12.38
N THR A 67 -8.96 16.01 -12.70
CA THR A 67 -7.71 16.56 -13.25
C THR A 67 -7.67 16.56 -14.78
N LEU A 68 -8.31 15.58 -15.43
CA LEU A 68 -8.25 15.34 -16.87
C LEU A 68 -9.62 15.42 -17.57
N GLY A 69 -10.69 15.66 -16.80
CA GLY A 69 -12.07 15.72 -17.32
C GLY A 69 -12.67 14.38 -17.74
N ASP A 70 -11.98 13.25 -17.45
CA ASP A 70 -12.44 11.91 -17.86
C ASP A 70 -12.00 10.85 -16.83
N ALA A 71 -12.96 10.18 -16.20
CA ALA A 71 -12.74 9.12 -15.22
C ALA A 71 -12.05 7.86 -15.79
N ASN A 72 -12.03 7.69 -17.10
CA ASN A 72 -11.42 6.53 -17.74
C ASN A 72 -9.93 6.73 -18.09
N LYS A 73 -9.40 7.95 -17.92
CA LYS A 73 -7.99 8.25 -18.13
C LYS A 73 -7.11 7.80 -16.96
N VAL A 74 -7.24 6.53 -16.57
CA VAL A 74 -6.47 5.91 -15.48
C VAL A 74 -5.77 4.67 -16.00
N LYS A 75 -4.51 4.52 -15.62
CA LYS A 75 -3.77 3.25 -15.72
C LYS A 75 -3.50 2.73 -14.32
N TYR A 76 -3.79 1.46 -14.08
CA TYR A 76 -3.63 0.84 -12.78
C TYR A 76 -2.33 0.04 -12.70
N THR A 77 -1.56 0.23 -11.62
CA THR A 77 -0.37 -0.55 -11.28
C THR A 77 -0.66 -1.34 -10.00
N PRO A 78 -0.88 -2.67 -10.08
CA PRO A 78 -1.05 -3.49 -8.89
C PRO A 78 0.28 -3.66 -8.16
N LEU A 79 0.33 -3.25 -6.90
CA LEU A 79 1.53 -3.22 -6.06
C LEU A 79 1.35 -4.03 -4.78
N SER A 80 2.40 -4.71 -4.36
CA SER A 80 2.47 -5.33 -3.02
C SER A 80 2.57 -4.26 -1.93
N ALA A 81 2.45 -4.69 -0.67
CA ALA A 81 2.60 -3.79 0.47
C ALA A 81 4.03 -3.23 0.60
N LYS A 82 5.05 -3.96 0.12
CA LYS A 82 6.44 -3.52 0.14
C LYS A 82 6.76 -2.53 -0.98
N GLU A 83 6.26 -2.77 -2.18
CA GLU A 83 6.60 -2.01 -3.39
C GLU A 83 5.94 -0.64 -3.44
N ARG A 84 4.74 -0.48 -2.85
CA ARG A 84 3.87 0.69 -3.03
C ARG A 84 4.52 2.04 -2.75
N PHE A 85 5.35 2.12 -1.71
CA PHE A 85 5.98 3.40 -1.33
C PHE A 85 7.15 3.74 -2.26
N THR A 86 7.95 2.74 -2.64
CA THR A 86 9.03 2.94 -3.60
C THR A 86 8.49 3.33 -4.97
N ALA A 87 7.41 2.71 -5.42
CA ALA A 87 6.75 3.07 -6.68
C ALA A 87 6.22 4.52 -6.68
N LEU A 88 5.66 4.99 -5.55
CA LEU A 88 5.22 6.38 -5.41
C LEU A 88 6.41 7.34 -5.37
N GLN A 89 7.44 7.05 -4.58
CA GLN A 89 8.62 7.90 -4.45
C GLN A 89 9.46 7.99 -5.73
N SER A 90 9.47 6.94 -6.55
CA SER A 90 10.18 6.93 -7.84
C SER A 90 9.41 7.60 -8.98
N GLY A 91 8.14 7.94 -8.77
CA GLY A 91 7.28 8.47 -9.83
C GLY A 91 6.76 7.40 -10.81
N GLU A 92 6.90 6.11 -10.48
CA GLU A 92 6.28 5.01 -11.25
C GLU A 92 4.75 5.14 -11.22
N ILE A 93 4.20 5.64 -10.12
CA ILE A 93 2.80 6.00 -9.94
C ILE A 93 2.66 7.45 -9.48
N ASP A 94 1.58 8.12 -9.88
CA ASP A 94 1.27 9.50 -9.50
C ASP A 94 0.53 9.57 -8.17
N ILE A 95 -0.31 8.57 -7.90
CA ILE A 95 -1.11 8.44 -6.70
C ILE A 95 -1.16 6.97 -6.27
N LEU A 96 -1.18 6.75 -4.98
CA LEU A 96 -1.41 5.44 -4.38
C LEU A 96 -2.78 5.42 -3.72
N SER A 97 -3.71 4.63 -4.26
CA SER A 97 -5.03 4.39 -3.68
C SER A 97 -5.20 2.91 -3.40
N ARG A 98 -5.04 2.54 -2.13
CA ARG A 98 -5.19 1.18 -1.63
C ARG A 98 -5.31 1.18 -0.10
N ASN A 99 -5.48 -0.01 0.52
CA ASN A 99 -5.48 -0.19 1.98
C ASN A 99 -4.13 0.19 2.62
N THR A 100 -3.81 1.48 2.60
CA THR A 100 -2.57 2.06 3.14
C THR A 100 -2.89 2.92 4.33
N THR A 101 -2.57 2.42 5.53
CA THR A 101 -2.82 3.16 6.78
C THR A 101 -2.02 4.43 6.82
N GLU A 102 -2.67 5.56 7.05
CA GLU A 102 -2.03 6.81 7.42
C GLU A 102 -1.37 6.65 8.79
N THR A 103 -0.09 6.95 8.88
CA THR A 103 0.67 6.95 10.13
C THR A 103 1.69 8.06 10.13
N PHE A 104 1.97 8.62 11.31
CA PHE A 104 2.95 9.68 11.45
C PHE A 104 4.33 9.35 10.82
N PRO A 105 4.92 8.14 10.99
CA PRO A 105 6.17 7.81 10.31
C PRO A 105 6.08 7.77 8.79
N ARG A 106 4.94 7.36 8.22
CA ARG A 106 4.76 7.34 6.75
C ARG A 106 4.66 8.74 6.19
N ASP A 107 3.96 9.62 6.88
CA ASP A 107 3.82 11.02 6.51
C ASP A 107 5.16 11.76 6.62
N THR A 108 5.81 11.68 7.79
CA THR A 108 7.00 12.48 8.07
C THR A 108 8.32 11.87 7.58
N ALA A 109 8.53 10.56 7.80
CA ALA A 109 9.82 9.92 7.53
C ALA A 109 9.96 9.42 6.09
N LEU A 110 8.84 9.10 5.42
CA LEU A 110 8.85 8.67 4.02
C LEU A 110 8.60 9.80 3.04
N GLY A 111 8.27 11.02 3.53
CA GLY A 111 7.96 12.16 2.67
C GLY A 111 6.72 11.93 1.80
N LEU A 112 5.70 11.28 2.37
CA LEU A 112 4.44 10.99 1.70
C LEU A 112 3.36 11.94 2.22
N ASP A 113 2.55 12.47 1.30
CA ASP A 113 1.36 13.25 1.65
C ASP A 113 0.11 12.36 1.57
N PHE A 114 -0.65 12.28 2.67
CA PHE A 114 -1.96 11.64 2.68
C PHE A 114 -3.03 12.65 2.30
N ALA A 115 -3.48 12.60 1.04
CA ALA A 115 -4.47 13.53 0.50
C ALA A 115 -5.88 13.35 1.07
N GLY A 116 -6.18 12.20 1.67
CA GLY A 116 -7.46 11.91 2.32
C GLY A 116 -7.64 10.47 2.72
N ILE A 117 -8.62 10.24 3.60
CA ILE A 117 -9.00 8.91 4.10
C ILE A 117 -10.27 8.47 3.38
N ASN A 118 -10.20 7.38 2.63
CA ASN A 118 -11.33 6.80 1.90
C ASN A 118 -12.06 5.70 2.68
N TYR A 119 -11.43 5.13 3.73
CA TYR A 119 -12.00 4.06 4.54
C TYR A 119 -11.43 4.04 5.96
N TYR A 120 -12.29 3.95 6.97
CA TYR A 120 -11.90 3.76 8.37
C TYR A 120 -11.99 2.29 8.74
N ASP A 121 -10.89 1.71 9.19
CA ASP A 121 -10.79 0.30 9.52
C ASP A 121 -10.09 0.06 10.86
N GLY A 122 -9.86 -1.17 11.19
CA GLY A 122 -9.07 -1.62 12.33
C GLY A 122 -8.51 -3.00 12.08
N GLN A 123 -7.49 -3.39 12.83
CA GLN A 123 -6.89 -4.72 12.74
C GLN A 123 -7.74 -5.77 13.46
N GLY A 124 -7.73 -6.99 12.94
CA GLY A 124 -8.37 -8.16 13.54
C GLY A 124 -7.49 -9.40 13.49
N PHE A 125 -7.91 -10.42 14.25
CA PHE A 125 -7.35 -11.77 14.19
C PHE A 125 -8.43 -12.73 13.74
N MET A 126 -8.16 -13.50 12.71
CA MET A 126 -9.01 -14.58 12.22
C MET A 126 -8.44 -15.92 12.68
N VAL A 127 -9.27 -16.74 13.29
CA VAL A 127 -8.93 -18.10 13.75
C VAL A 127 -9.96 -19.09 13.23
N ARG A 128 -9.57 -20.36 13.16
CA ARG A 128 -10.52 -21.42 12.83
C ARG A 128 -11.46 -21.66 14.01
N LYS A 129 -12.76 -21.83 13.72
CA LYS A 129 -13.78 -22.09 14.75
C LYS A 129 -13.44 -23.32 15.63
N GLY A 130 -12.81 -24.32 15.05
CA GLY A 130 -12.42 -25.53 15.77
C GLY A 130 -11.37 -25.34 16.87
N LEU A 131 -10.68 -24.19 16.92
CA LEU A 131 -9.74 -23.85 17.99
C LEU A 131 -10.43 -23.40 19.27
N GLY A 132 -11.73 -23.08 19.23
CA GLY A 132 -12.50 -22.65 20.40
C GLY A 132 -12.05 -21.33 21.02
N ILE A 133 -11.20 -20.54 20.34
CA ILE A 133 -10.65 -19.26 20.80
C ILE A 133 -11.71 -18.18 20.68
N SER A 134 -11.95 -17.44 21.75
CA SER A 134 -12.91 -16.33 21.82
C SER A 134 -12.27 -14.97 22.00
N SER A 135 -10.99 -14.93 22.39
CA SER A 135 -10.25 -13.71 22.67
C SER A 135 -8.83 -13.76 22.10
N ALA A 136 -8.34 -12.64 21.59
CA ALA A 136 -6.95 -12.52 21.17
C ALA A 136 -5.93 -12.78 22.29
N LYS A 137 -6.33 -12.66 23.57
CA LYS A 137 -5.50 -13.00 24.73
C LYS A 137 -5.22 -14.50 24.89
N GLU A 138 -5.97 -15.34 24.19
CA GLU A 138 -5.80 -16.80 24.18
C GLU A 138 -4.85 -17.30 23.10
N LEU A 139 -4.23 -16.37 22.32
CA LEU A 139 -3.37 -16.68 21.18
C LEU A 139 -1.89 -16.88 21.54
N SER A 140 -1.53 -17.02 22.82
CA SER A 140 -0.13 -17.27 23.21
C SER A 140 0.41 -18.55 22.59
N GLY A 141 1.61 -18.48 22.00
CA GLY A 141 2.26 -19.58 21.29
C GLY A 141 1.83 -19.75 19.81
N ALA A 142 0.88 -18.96 19.34
CA ALA A 142 0.33 -19.09 17.99
C ALA A 142 1.33 -18.74 16.89
N ALA A 143 1.24 -19.46 15.76
CA ALA A 143 1.81 -19.05 14.49
C ALA A 143 0.84 -18.08 13.78
N VAL A 144 1.30 -16.87 13.51
CA VAL A 144 0.50 -15.76 13.00
C VAL A 144 0.91 -15.41 11.57
N CYS A 145 0.05 -15.73 10.61
CA CYS A 145 0.22 -15.34 9.22
C CYS A 145 -0.16 -13.87 9.02
N THR A 146 0.68 -13.13 8.30
CA THR A 146 0.42 -11.72 7.95
C THR A 146 1.13 -11.32 6.65
N ASN A 147 0.81 -10.14 6.13
CA ASN A 147 1.45 -9.59 4.96
C ASN A 147 2.63 -8.69 5.37
N ALA A 148 3.80 -8.93 4.81
CA ALA A 148 5.04 -8.21 5.13
C ALA A 148 4.96 -6.73 4.70
N GLY A 149 5.64 -5.84 5.45
CA GLY A 149 5.70 -4.40 5.18
C GLY A 149 4.42 -3.65 5.52
N THR A 150 3.58 -4.21 6.38
CA THR A 150 2.30 -3.64 6.81
C THR A 150 2.34 -3.15 8.26
N THR A 151 1.45 -2.22 8.60
CA THR A 151 1.20 -1.84 10.00
C THR A 151 0.68 -3.03 10.80
N THR A 152 -0.07 -3.94 10.18
CA THR A 152 -0.65 -5.11 10.83
C THR A 152 0.40 -6.13 11.25
N GLU A 153 1.50 -6.26 10.51
CA GLU A 153 2.67 -7.06 10.93
C GLU A 153 3.31 -6.49 12.20
N MET A 154 3.58 -5.18 12.22
CA MET A 154 4.19 -4.51 13.37
C MET A 154 3.27 -4.52 14.60
N ASN A 155 1.99 -4.17 14.41
CA ASN A 155 1.01 -4.14 15.48
C ASN A 155 0.77 -5.52 16.09
N ALA A 156 0.80 -6.60 15.29
CA ALA A 156 0.72 -7.96 15.83
C ALA A 156 1.89 -8.24 16.77
N ALA A 157 3.12 -7.95 16.34
CA ALA A 157 4.31 -8.14 17.17
C ALA A 157 4.23 -7.33 18.47
N ASP A 158 3.77 -6.07 18.38
CA ASP A 158 3.60 -5.20 19.55
C ASP A 158 2.52 -5.72 20.50
N TYR A 159 1.39 -6.18 19.95
CA TYR A 159 0.30 -6.76 20.73
C TYR A 159 0.76 -7.96 21.57
N PHE A 160 1.41 -8.93 20.95
CA PHE A 160 1.90 -10.13 21.63
C PHE A 160 2.93 -9.78 22.71
N ARG A 161 3.92 -8.95 22.37
CA ARG A 161 4.95 -8.50 23.33
C ARG A 161 4.36 -7.75 24.52
N SER A 162 3.46 -6.81 24.27
CA SER A 162 2.84 -6.00 25.33
C SER A 162 1.95 -6.81 26.29
N ASN A 163 1.45 -7.96 25.84
CA ASN A 163 0.66 -8.87 26.66
C ASN A 163 1.50 -10.04 27.24
N GLY A 164 2.83 -10.04 27.05
CA GLY A 164 3.70 -11.11 27.55
C GLY A 164 3.41 -12.48 26.93
N MET A 165 2.94 -12.50 25.69
CA MET A 165 2.53 -13.71 24.99
C MET A 165 3.60 -14.16 23.99
N ASP A 166 3.87 -15.46 23.96
CA ASP A 166 4.72 -16.05 22.92
C ASP A 166 4.00 -16.06 21.58
N TYR A 167 4.75 -15.91 20.50
CA TYR A 167 4.20 -15.92 19.14
C TYR A 167 5.27 -16.17 18.09
N LYS A 168 4.84 -16.59 16.90
CA LYS A 168 5.69 -16.72 15.72
C LYS A 168 5.03 -16.00 14.53
N ILE A 169 5.63 -14.89 14.09
CA ILE A 169 5.17 -14.24 12.85
C ILE A 169 5.64 -15.04 11.63
N VAL A 170 4.71 -15.29 10.72
CA VAL A 170 4.94 -15.90 9.40
C VAL A 170 4.47 -14.89 8.36
N ALA A 171 5.39 -14.04 7.91
CA ALA A 171 5.09 -12.97 6.97
C ALA A 171 5.32 -13.41 5.52
N PHE A 172 4.39 -13.04 4.64
CA PHE A 172 4.44 -13.29 3.20
C PHE A 172 4.40 -11.97 2.44
N GLU A 173 5.01 -11.97 1.27
CA GLU A 173 5.07 -10.75 0.44
C GLU A 173 3.74 -10.45 -0.26
N LYS A 174 3.01 -11.49 -0.67
CA LYS A 174 1.71 -11.37 -1.34
C LYS A 174 0.58 -11.83 -0.42
N MET A 175 -0.55 -11.12 -0.48
CA MET A 175 -1.73 -11.44 0.32
C MET A 175 -2.30 -12.84 -0.01
N ASP A 176 -2.28 -13.25 -1.27
CA ASP A 176 -2.76 -14.57 -1.67
C ASP A 176 -1.90 -15.70 -1.06
N GLU A 177 -0.60 -15.50 -0.87
CA GLU A 177 0.28 -16.44 -0.17
C GLU A 177 -0.09 -16.58 1.30
N VAL A 178 -0.48 -15.46 1.96
CA VAL A 178 -1.00 -15.46 3.35
C VAL A 178 -2.25 -16.33 3.43
N VAL A 179 -3.21 -16.10 2.52
CA VAL A 179 -4.48 -16.83 2.47
C VAL A 179 -4.25 -18.34 2.28
N VAL A 180 -3.43 -18.71 1.29
CA VAL A 180 -3.09 -20.11 1.00
C VAL A 180 -2.39 -20.77 2.19
N ALA A 181 -1.44 -20.08 2.83
CA ALA A 181 -0.73 -20.60 3.99
C ALA A 181 -1.67 -20.82 5.20
N TYR A 182 -2.55 -19.86 5.45
CA TYR A 182 -3.55 -19.98 6.52
C TYR A 182 -4.55 -21.10 6.22
N ASP A 183 -5.10 -21.20 5.00
CA ASP A 183 -6.04 -22.25 4.62
C ASP A 183 -5.41 -23.64 4.73
N ALA A 184 -4.14 -23.78 4.35
CA ALA A 184 -3.36 -25.02 4.48
C ALA A 184 -2.94 -25.38 5.93
N GLY A 185 -3.29 -24.56 6.92
CA GLY A 185 -2.95 -24.85 8.33
C GLY A 185 -1.50 -24.56 8.72
N ARG A 186 -0.76 -23.80 7.93
CA ARG A 186 0.63 -23.39 8.28
C ARG A 186 0.68 -22.35 9.40
N CYS A 187 -0.42 -21.66 9.65
CA CYS A 187 -0.60 -20.71 10.74
C CYS A 187 -1.90 -20.98 11.47
N ASP A 188 -1.91 -20.68 12.76
CA ASP A 188 -3.10 -20.78 13.62
C ASP A 188 -4.00 -19.55 13.46
N VAL A 189 -3.38 -18.40 13.17
CA VAL A 189 -4.00 -17.09 13.11
C VAL A 189 -3.65 -16.41 11.79
N PHE A 190 -4.63 -15.73 11.19
CA PHE A 190 -4.41 -14.76 10.13
C PHE A 190 -4.77 -13.36 10.63
N THR A 191 -3.85 -12.40 10.51
CA THR A 191 -4.08 -11.00 10.91
C THR A 191 -3.84 -10.03 9.77
N THR A 192 -4.80 -9.15 9.58
CA THR A 192 -4.77 -7.97 8.71
C THR A 192 -5.92 -7.04 9.12
N ASP A 193 -6.23 -6.04 8.31
CA ASP A 193 -7.39 -5.17 8.50
C ASP A 193 -8.68 -5.99 8.55
N ARG A 194 -9.66 -5.59 9.36
CA ARG A 194 -10.93 -6.33 9.51
C ARG A 194 -11.70 -6.45 8.20
N SER A 195 -11.70 -5.39 7.39
CA SER A 195 -12.28 -5.44 6.05
C SER A 195 -11.54 -6.42 5.14
N GLY A 196 -10.19 -6.45 5.25
CA GLY A 196 -9.35 -7.40 4.54
C GLY A 196 -9.64 -8.85 4.96
N LEU A 197 -9.77 -9.12 6.26
CA LEU A 197 -10.19 -10.45 6.75
C LEU A 197 -11.57 -10.86 6.19
N ALA A 198 -12.53 -9.94 6.21
CA ALA A 198 -13.86 -10.18 5.66
C ALA A 198 -13.82 -10.49 4.16
N ALA A 199 -13.05 -9.70 3.38
CA ALA A 199 -12.89 -9.89 1.94
C ALA A 199 -12.21 -11.23 1.60
N GLN A 200 -11.16 -11.61 2.33
CA GLN A 200 -10.42 -12.86 2.09
C GLN A 200 -11.16 -14.11 2.59
N ARG A 201 -12.08 -13.94 3.55
CA ARG A 201 -12.85 -15.08 4.12
C ARG A 201 -13.60 -15.87 3.06
N SER A 202 -14.07 -15.24 1.99
CA SER A 202 -14.77 -15.91 0.89
C SER A 202 -13.89 -16.88 0.10
N LYS A 203 -12.57 -16.77 0.20
CA LYS A 203 -11.59 -17.62 -0.48
C LYS A 203 -11.14 -18.82 0.40
N LEU A 204 -11.52 -18.85 1.68
CA LEU A 204 -11.13 -19.89 2.64
C LEU A 204 -12.15 -21.04 2.63
N LYS A 205 -11.66 -22.26 2.93
CA LYS A 205 -12.46 -23.48 3.03
C LYS A 205 -13.10 -23.65 4.41
#